data_da08163fbee306f295005d3e9d50f980
#
_entry.id   da08163fbee306f295005d3e9d50f980
#
_cell.length_a   1.000
_cell.length_b   1.000
_cell.length_c   1.000
_cell.angle_alpha   90.00
_cell.angle_beta   90.00
_cell.angle_gamma   90.00
#
_symmetry.space_group_name_H-M   'P 1'
#
loop_
_entity.id
_entity.type
_entity.pdbx_description
1 polymer ?
#
loop_
_entity_poly.entity_id
_entity_poly.type
_entity_poly.pdbx_seq_one_letter_code
_entity_poly.pdbx_strand_id
1 'polypeptide(L)'
;AEPATIAILNGRLTVGLDEQQITHLGQRGLEVLKTSRRDMPFVVAQQQDGATTVASTMIIAAMAGIQVFATGGIGGVHRHAETTMDIAADLQELANTSVAVVCAGVKSILDIGLTLEYLETQGVPVVGYKTKIMPAFYTQTSRFEVDYALDSAALIAQTLKAKWGMGLDGGVVVANPNPEAYAMDTGAIEKDIT
;
A
#
# COMPACT_ATOMS: atom_id res chain seq x y z
N ALA A 1 -15.24 11.04 7.21
CA ALA A 1 -14.74 9.67 7.39
C ALA A 1 -13.92 9.62 8.67
N GLU A 2 -14.05 8.54 9.41
CA GLU A 2 -13.28 8.29 10.64
C GLU A 2 -12.15 7.31 10.29
N PRO A 3 -10.88 7.63 10.60
CA PRO A 3 -9.77 6.74 10.33
C PRO A 3 -9.79 5.57 11.33
N ALA A 4 -9.55 4.35 10.82
CA ALA A 4 -9.46 3.14 11.62
C ALA A 4 -8.08 2.49 11.42
N THR A 5 -7.15 2.74 12.33
CA THR A 5 -5.81 2.13 12.30
C THR A 5 -5.92 0.63 12.53
N ILE A 6 -5.16 -0.16 11.78
CA ILE A 6 -5.19 -1.63 11.78
C ILE A 6 -3.86 -2.19 12.26
N ALA A 7 -3.91 -3.17 13.15
CA ALA A 7 -2.78 -3.98 13.60
C ALA A 7 -3.26 -5.34 14.15
N ILE A 8 -2.34 -6.19 14.55
CA ILE A 8 -2.63 -7.40 15.31
C ILE A 8 -2.14 -7.16 16.74
N LEU A 9 -3.03 -7.31 17.72
CA LEU A 9 -2.71 -7.13 19.15
C LEU A 9 -3.04 -8.40 19.92
N ASN A 10 -2.06 -8.96 20.61
CA ASN A 10 -2.21 -10.22 21.35
C ASN A 10 -2.86 -11.33 20.49
N GLY A 11 -2.46 -11.45 19.24
CA GLY A 11 -3.00 -12.40 18.28
C GLY A 11 -4.40 -12.07 17.74
N ARG A 12 -4.96 -10.89 18.03
CA ARG A 12 -6.29 -10.47 17.56
C ARG A 12 -6.16 -9.45 16.44
N LEU A 13 -6.80 -9.73 15.30
CA LEU A 13 -6.93 -8.77 14.22
C LEU A 13 -7.77 -7.60 14.71
N THR A 14 -7.18 -6.40 14.78
CA THR A 14 -7.81 -5.24 15.42
C THR A 14 -7.95 -4.11 14.40
N VAL A 15 -9.15 -3.55 14.30
CA VAL A 15 -9.51 -2.43 13.44
C VAL A 15 -10.01 -1.29 14.31
N GLY A 16 -9.47 -0.09 14.11
CA GLY A 16 -9.81 1.08 14.91
C GLY A 16 -9.07 1.07 16.26
N LEU A 17 -7.73 1.04 16.22
CA LEU A 17 -6.91 1.13 17.43
C LEU A 17 -7.17 2.44 18.15
N ASP A 18 -7.30 2.35 19.48
CA ASP A 18 -7.33 3.51 20.36
C ASP A 18 -5.92 4.07 20.60
N GLU A 19 -5.85 5.22 21.27
CA GLU A 19 -4.59 5.93 21.54
C GLU A 19 -3.63 5.09 22.40
N GLN A 20 -4.14 4.30 23.33
CA GLN A 20 -3.29 3.46 24.19
C GLN A 20 -2.67 2.31 23.38
N GLN A 21 -3.44 1.71 22.48
CA GLN A 21 -2.99 0.64 21.60
C GLN A 21 -1.95 1.15 20.59
N ILE A 22 -2.15 2.34 20.01
CA ILE A 22 -1.16 2.99 19.13
C ILE A 22 0.12 3.31 19.90
N THR A 23 0.01 3.86 21.10
CA THR A 23 1.14 4.17 21.97
C THR A 23 1.91 2.90 22.35
N HIS A 24 1.21 1.81 22.69
CA HIS A 24 1.81 0.52 22.99
C HIS A 24 2.68 0.01 21.82
N LEU A 25 2.16 0.01 20.59
CA LEU A 25 2.92 -0.40 19.41
C LEU A 25 4.12 0.52 19.16
N GLY A 26 3.93 1.83 19.33
CA GLY A 26 5.01 2.82 19.16
C GLY A 26 6.15 2.64 20.18
N GLN A 27 5.83 2.34 21.43
CA GLN A 27 6.82 2.09 22.48
C GLN A 27 7.59 0.78 22.25
N ARG A 28 6.93 -0.25 21.76
CA ARG A 28 7.58 -1.52 21.43
C ARG A 28 8.44 -1.45 20.16
N GLY A 29 8.11 -0.54 19.26
CA GLY A 29 8.92 -0.24 18.07
C GLY A 29 9.30 -1.49 17.27
N LEU A 30 10.60 -1.73 17.12
CA LEU A 30 11.16 -2.84 16.34
C LEU A 30 10.95 -4.25 16.94
N GLU A 31 10.49 -4.34 18.17
CA GLU A 31 10.14 -5.63 18.79
C GLU A 31 8.82 -6.18 18.28
N VAL A 32 7.96 -5.32 17.71
CA VAL A 32 6.70 -5.75 17.09
C VAL A 32 7.01 -6.44 15.77
N LEU A 33 6.47 -7.64 15.58
CA LEU A 33 6.72 -8.43 14.38
C LEU A 33 6.14 -7.74 13.14
N LYS A 34 6.98 -7.49 12.13
CA LYS A 34 6.52 -7.09 10.81
C LYS A 34 5.72 -8.26 10.22
N THR A 35 4.43 -8.07 10.06
CA THR A 35 3.48 -9.12 9.72
C THR A 35 2.92 -8.91 8.32
N SER A 36 3.26 -9.79 7.39
CA SER A 36 2.65 -9.89 6.08
C SER A 36 1.68 -11.08 6.04
N ARG A 37 1.05 -11.35 4.89
CA ARG A 37 0.08 -12.43 4.71
C ARG A 37 0.55 -13.76 5.31
N ARG A 38 1.77 -14.20 4.99
CA ARG A 38 2.31 -15.49 5.45
C ARG A 38 2.53 -15.56 6.95
N ASP A 39 2.74 -14.41 7.60
CA ASP A 39 3.10 -14.33 9.00
C ASP A 39 1.87 -14.30 9.91
N MET A 40 0.71 -13.84 9.39
CA MET A 40 -0.52 -13.67 10.14
C MET A 40 -0.94 -14.92 10.95
N PRO A 41 -0.96 -16.14 10.39
CA PRO A 41 -1.35 -17.33 11.16
C PRO A 41 -0.46 -17.58 12.38
N PHE A 42 0.84 -17.32 12.25
CA PHE A 42 1.81 -17.53 13.33
C PHE A 42 1.64 -16.48 14.44
N VAL A 43 1.51 -15.21 14.06
CA VAL A 43 1.28 -14.10 15.01
C VAL A 43 -0.02 -14.31 15.79
N VAL A 44 -1.07 -14.73 15.12
CA VAL A 44 -2.37 -15.03 15.75
C VAL A 44 -2.27 -16.24 16.67
N ALA A 45 -1.71 -17.35 16.21
CA ALA A 45 -1.61 -18.58 17.00
C ALA A 45 -0.73 -18.43 18.24
N GLN A 46 0.33 -17.61 18.15
CA GLN A 46 1.24 -17.33 19.26
C GLN A 46 0.81 -16.15 20.15
N GLN A 47 -0.35 -15.57 19.87
CA GLN A 47 -0.90 -14.44 20.62
C GLN A 47 0.07 -13.24 20.71
N GLN A 48 0.79 -12.96 19.60
CA GLN A 48 1.77 -11.88 19.52
C GLN A 48 1.17 -10.61 18.92
N ASP A 49 1.93 -9.50 19.05
CA ASP A 49 1.64 -8.26 18.37
C ASP A 49 2.27 -8.26 16.97
N GLY A 50 1.52 -7.76 15.99
CA GLY A 50 1.96 -7.67 14.62
C GLY A 50 1.72 -6.29 14.01
N ALA A 51 2.80 -5.69 13.49
CA ALA A 51 2.74 -4.47 12.67
C ALA A 51 2.45 -4.88 11.23
N THR A 52 1.27 -4.54 10.75
CA THR A 52 0.75 -5.00 9.46
C THR A 52 1.43 -4.31 8.28
N THR A 53 1.85 -5.08 7.28
CA THR A 53 2.23 -4.58 5.95
C THR A 53 0.97 -4.15 5.18
N VAL A 54 1.14 -3.56 4.00
CA VAL A 54 0.00 -3.25 3.11
C VAL A 54 -0.82 -4.50 2.84
N ALA A 55 -0.19 -5.63 2.53
CA ALA A 55 -0.88 -6.90 2.28
C ALA A 55 -1.78 -7.31 3.44
N SER A 56 -1.24 -7.42 4.65
CA SER A 56 -2.04 -7.84 5.81
C SER A 56 -3.07 -6.80 6.23
N THR A 57 -2.78 -5.51 6.05
CA THR A 57 -3.76 -4.45 6.28
C THR A 57 -4.95 -4.57 5.33
N MET A 58 -4.70 -4.82 4.04
CA MET A 58 -5.76 -5.05 3.05
C MET A 58 -6.66 -6.23 3.42
N ILE A 59 -6.06 -7.35 3.86
CA ILE A 59 -6.80 -8.55 4.28
C ILE A 59 -7.73 -8.21 5.44
N ILE A 60 -7.20 -7.57 6.48
CA ILE A 60 -7.98 -7.21 7.68
C ILE A 60 -9.06 -6.16 7.35
N ALA A 61 -8.74 -5.17 6.52
CA ALA A 61 -9.68 -4.17 6.04
C ALA A 61 -10.86 -4.82 5.30
N ALA A 62 -10.57 -5.75 4.38
CA ALA A 62 -11.59 -6.48 3.65
C ALA A 62 -12.49 -7.31 4.58
N MET A 63 -11.91 -8.01 5.57
CA MET A 63 -12.68 -8.75 6.59
C MET A 63 -13.62 -7.83 7.38
N ALA A 64 -13.24 -6.58 7.60
CA ALA A 64 -14.05 -5.58 8.30
C ALA A 64 -15.01 -4.81 7.37
N GLY A 65 -15.05 -5.12 6.08
CA GLY A 65 -15.90 -4.42 5.10
C GLY A 65 -15.37 -3.03 4.71
N ILE A 66 -14.10 -2.74 4.97
CA ILE A 66 -13.45 -1.48 4.61
C ILE A 66 -12.94 -1.60 3.17
N GLN A 67 -13.36 -0.68 2.31
CA GLN A 67 -13.04 -0.68 0.89
C GLN A 67 -11.91 0.27 0.49
N VAL A 68 -11.51 1.18 1.37
CA VAL A 68 -10.46 2.18 1.10
C VAL A 68 -9.46 2.18 2.24
N PHE A 69 -8.20 2.05 1.90
CA PHE A 69 -7.07 2.06 2.82
C PHE A 69 -6.07 3.13 2.37
N ALA A 70 -5.61 3.95 3.28
CA ALA A 70 -4.58 4.97 3.02
C ALA A 70 -3.27 4.61 3.73
N THR A 71 -2.16 4.71 3.00
CA THR A 71 -0.81 4.45 3.51
C THR A 71 0.20 5.40 2.88
N GLY A 72 1.39 5.51 3.45
CA GLY A 72 2.45 6.33 2.87
C GLY A 72 2.95 5.78 1.53
N GLY A 73 3.24 4.48 1.46
CA GLY A 73 3.71 3.84 0.22
C GLY A 73 3.52 2.35 0.24
N ILE A 74 3.39 1.76 -0.94
CA ILE A 74 3.28 0.32 -1.13
C ILE A 74 4.65 -0.34 -1.31
N GLY A 75 4.71 -1.64 -1.05
CA GLY A 75 5.78 -2.50 -1.52
C GLY A 75 5.77 -2.62 -3.04
N GLY A 76 6.81 -3.20 -3.59
CA GLY A 76 6.97 -3.33 -5.04
C GLY A 76 7.97 -4.41 -5.40
N VAL A 77 8.43 -4.37 -6.62
CA VAL A 77 9.52 -5.20 -7.14
C VAL A 77 10.84 -4.59 -6.68
N HIS A 78 11.70 -5.37 -6.04
CA HIS A 78 13.02 -4.90 -5.62
C HIS A 78 13.96 -4.73 -6.82
N ARG A 79 14.92 -3.82 -6.68
CA ARG A 79 16.00 -3.71 -7.67
C ARG A 79 16.72 -5.05 -7.74
N HIS A 80 17.09 -5.47 -8.95
CA HIS A 80 17.70 -6.79 -9.23
C HIS A 80 16.77 -7.98 -8.97
N ALA A 81 15.46 -7.78 -8.99
CA ALA A 81 14.48 -8.87 -8.83
C ALA A 81 14.58 -9.93 -9.94
N GLU A 82 15.14 -9.58 -11.09
CA GLU A 82 15.43 -10.53 -12.17
C GLU A 82 16.37 -11.67 -11.74
N THR A 83 17.15 -11.48 -10.68
CA THR A 83 18.03 -12.50 -10.12
C THR A 83 17.57 -13.02 -8.76
N THR A 84 16.92 -12.18 -7.97
CA THR A 84 16.53 -12.50 -6.57
C THR A 84 15.10 -12.96 -6.42
N MET A 85 14.24 -12.64 -7.38
CA MET A 85 12.77 -12.82 -7.32
C MET A 85 12.14 -12.11 -6.09
N ASP A 86 12.81 -11.06 -5.57
CA ASP A 86 12.32 -10.31 -4.41
C ASP A 86 11.21 -9.33 -4.82
N ILE A 87 9.98 -9.79 -4.64
CA ILE A 87 8.75 -9.08 -4.96
C ILE A 87 7.89 -9.01 -3.70
N ALA A 88 7.50 -7.82 -3.31
CA ALA A 88 6.69 -7.62 -2.11
C ALA A 88 5.31 -8.29 -2.25
N ALA A 89 4.89 -8.99 -1.20
CA ALA A 89 3.57 -9.63 -1.13
C ALA A 89 2.39 -8.64 -1.31
N ASP A 90 2.62 -7.36 -1.09
CA ASP A 90 1.63 -6.30 -1.31
C ASP A 90 1.06 -6.33 -2.73
N LEU A 91 1.90 -6.60 -3.75
CA LEU A 91 1.47 -6.61 -5.14
C LEU A 91 0.51 -7.78 -5.43
N GLN A 92 0.81 -8.93 -4.86
CA GLN A 92 -0.06 -10.11 -5.00
C GLN A 92 -1.37 -9.92 -4.23
N GLU A 93 -1.32 -9.26 -3.07
CA GLU A 93 -2.55 -8.97 -2.31
C GLU A 93 -3.43 -7.94 -3.04
N LEU A 94 -2.82 -6.94 -3.69
CA LEU A 94 -3.53 -6.00 -4.57
C LEU A 94 -4.27 -6.73 -5.71
N ALA A 95 -3.70 -7.83 -6.22
CA ALA A 95 -4.37 -8.65 -7.24
C ALA A 95 -5.59 -9.40 -6.72
N ASN A 96 -5.63 -9.74 -5.43
CA ASN A 96 -6.61 -10.68 -4.88
C ASN A 96 -7.65 -10.06 -3.93
N THR A 97 -7.38 -8.90 -3.34
CA THR A 97 -8.21 -8.31 -2.29
C THR A 97 -8.83 -7.00 -2.75
N SER A 98 -10.15 -6.92 -2.76
CA SER A 98 -10.94 -5.79 -3.29
C SER A 98 -10.94 -4.60 -2.33
N VAL A 99 -9.78 -3.98 -2.16
CA VAL A 99 -9.56 -2.75 -1.36
C VAL A 99 -8.76 -1.76 -2.21
N ALA A 100 -9.22 -0.52 -2.29
CA ALA A 100 -8.47 0.56 -2.92
C ALA A 100 -7.39 1.07 -1.97
N VAL A 101 -6.14 1.12 -2.43
CA VAL A 101 -4.99 1.58 -1.64
C VAL A 101 -4.54 2.94 -2.15
N VAL A 102 -4.75 3.97 -1.33
CA VAL A 102 -4.29 5.34 -1.59
C VAL A 102 -2.90 5.50 -0.99
N CYS A 103 -1.93 5.88 -1.81
CA CYS A 103 -0.53 5.99 -1.37
C CYS A 103 0.25 7.05 -2.15
N ALA A 104 1.39 7.47 -1.62
CA ALA A 104 2.31 8.37 -2.35
C ALA A 104 3.24 7.61 -3.34
N GLY A 105 2.85 6.41 -3.74
CA GLY A 105 3.57 5.60 -4.70
C GLY A 105 4.30 4.40 -4.10
N VAL A 106 5.20 3.84 -4.87
CA VAL A 106 6.09 2.74 -4.48
C VAL A 106 7.22 3.29 -3.62
N LYS A 107 7.59 2.58 -2.54
CA LYS A 107 8.70 2.99 -1.67
C LYS A 107 9.99 3.18 -2.47
N SER A 108 10.75 4.23 -2.16
CA SER A 108 11.88 4.74 -2.97
C SER A 108 13.01 3.73 -3.24
N ILE A 109 13.18 2.73 -2.36
CA ILE A 109 14.20 1.68 -2.52
C ILE A 109 13.85 0.64 -3.59
N LEU A 110 12.62 0.68 -4.11
CA LEU A 110 12.08 -0.32 -5.03
C LEU A 110 12.16 0.18 -6.49
N ASP A 111 11.96 -0.73 -7.43
CA ASP A 111 11.88 -0.41 -8.86
C ASP A 111 10.44 -0.09 -9.26
N ILE A 112 10.19 1.19 -9.57
CA ILE A 112 8.85 1.66 -9.95
C ILE A 112 8.41 1.04 -11.28
N GLY A 113 9.30 0.99 -12.26
CA GLY A 113 8.97 0.46 -13.60
C GLY A 113 8.55 -1.00 -13.53
N LEU A 114 9.39 -1.85 -12.95
CA LEU A 114 9.07 -3.27 -12.77
C LEU A 114 7.82 -3.49 -11.91
N THR A 115 7.57 -2.60 -10.94
CA THR A 115 6.36 -2.67 -10.11
C THR A 115 5.10 -2.38 -10.93
N LEU A 116 5.12 -1.37 -11.80
CA LEU A 116 4.00 -1.05 -12.69
C LEU A 116 3.71 -2.20 -13.67
N GLU A 117 4.74 -2.77 -14.29
CA GLU A 117 4.61 -3.93 -15.17
C GLU A 117 4.03 -5.16 -14.45
N TYR A 118 4.46 -5.40 -13.22
CA TYR A 118 3.90 -6.48 -12.42
C TYR A 118 2.43 -6.27 -12.10
N LEU A 119 2.04 -5.05 -11.69
CA LEU A 119 0.66 -4.70 -11.40
C LEU A 119 -0.23 -4.82 -12.65
N GLU A 120 0.26 -4.38 -13.81
CA GLU A 120 -0.45 -4.54 -15.09
C GLU A 120 -0.69 -6.03 -15.39
N THR A 121 0.32 -6.86 -15.30
CA THR A 121 0.22 -8.32 -15.51
C THR A 121 -0.82 -8.96 -14.58
N GLN A 122 -0.94 -8.45 -13.35
CA GLN A 122 -1.91 -8.93 -12.36
C GLN A 122 -3.31 -8.31 -12.53
N GLY A 123 -3.50 -7.42 -13.51
CA GLY A 123 -4.77 -6.73 -13.75
C GLY A 123 -5.13 -5.70 -12.66
N VAL A 124 -4.15 -5.18 -11.96
CA VAL A 124 -4.34 -4.16 -10.91
C VAL A 124 -4.23 -2.76 -11.51
N PRO A 125 -5.32 -1.99 -11.59
CA PRO A 125 -5.25 -0.64 -12.12
C PRO A 125 -4.43 0.29 -11.21
N VAL A 126 -3.60 1.15 -11.83
CA VAL A 126 -2.90 2.23 -11.14
C VAL A 126 -3.47 3.56 -11.64
N VAL A 127 -4.09 4.30 -10.73
CA VAL A 127 -4.77 5.56 -11.02
C VAL A 127 -4.05 6.71 -10.34
N GLY A 128 -3.63 7.71 -11.09
CA GLY A 128 -3.09 8.95 -10.55
C GLY A 128 -4.22 9.91 -10.16
N TYR A 129 -4.26 10.33 -8.90
CA TYR A 129 -5.17 11.38 -8.46
C TYR A 129 -4.58 12.74 -8.79
N LYS A 130 -5.18 13.43 -9.78
CA LYS A 130 -4.73 14.73 -10.30
C LYS A 130 -3.27 14.74 -10.82
N THR A 131 -2.75 13.59 -11.20
CA THR A 131 -1.40 13.45 -11.75
C THR A 131 -1.37 12.40 -12.83
N LYS A 132 -0.55 12.61 -13.86
CA LYS A 132 -0.21 11.60 -14.87
C LYS A 132 1.09 10.88 -14.53
N ILE A 133 1.85 11.40 -13.57
CA ILE A 133 3.14 10.85 -13.18
C ILE A 133 2.97 9.99 -11.93
N MET A 134 3.55 8.81 -11.93
CA MET A 134 3.64 7.96 -10.74
C MET A 134 4.55 8.64 -9.71
N PRO A 135 4.05 9.01 -8.51
CA PRO A 135 4.90 9.59 -7.47
C PRO A 135 5.88 8.55 -6.93
N ALA A 136 7.04 9.01 -6.47
CA ALA A 136 8.11 8.16 -5.98
C ALA A 136 8.31 8.27 -4.46
N PHE A 137 7.24 8.16 -3.72
CA PHE A 137 7.15 8.11 -2.25
C PHE A 137 7.55 9.43 -1.57
N TYR A 138 8.84 9.77 -1.53
CA TYR A 138 9.31 11.04 -0.97
C TYR A 138 9.23 12.20 -1.96
N THR A 139 9.20 11.91 -3.25
CA THR A 139 9.14 12.89 -4.33
C THR A 139 7.81 12.82 -5.06
N GLN A 140 7.35 13.97 -5.56
CA GLN A 140 6.09 14.04 -6.31
C GLN A 140 6.20 13.41 -7.69
N THR A 141 7.41 13.29 -8.22
CA THR A 141 7.66 12.94 -9.61
C THR A 141 8.57 11.72 -9.73
N SER A 142 8.37 10.97 -10.80
CA SER A 142 9.28 9.97 -11.33
C SER A 142 9.34 10.11 -12.85
N ARG A 143 10.10 9.24 -13.52
CA ARG A 143 10.09 9.14 -14.98
C ARG A 143 8.96 8.29 -15.55
N PHE A 144 8.09 7.76 -14.72
CA PHE A 144 7.03 6.83 -15.10
C PHE A 144 5.68 7.52 -15.07
N GLU A 145 4.88 7.26 -16.08
CA GLU A 145 3.49 7.69 -16.15
C GLU A 145 2.55 6.61 -15.58
N VAL A 146 1.35 7.02 -15.18
CA VAL A 146 0.26 6.11 -14.85
C VAL A 146 -0.69 6.02 -16.04
N ASP A 147 -1.35 4.86 -16.21
CA ASP A 147 -2.25 4.65 -17.34
C ASP A 147 -3.48 5.55 -17.29
N TYR A 148 -3.98 5.81 -16.08
CA TYR A 148 -5.18 6.59 -15.85
C TYR A 148 -4.93 7.72 -14.87
N ALA A 149 -5.24 8.95 -15.26
CA ALA A 149 -5.26 10.13 -14.40
C ALA A 149 -6.71 10.59 -14.21
N LEU A 150 -7.15 10.66 -12.96
CA LEU A 150 -8.51 11.07 -12.61
C LEU A 150 -8.49 12.29 -11.68
N ASP A 151 -9.27 13.30 -12.00
CA ASP A 151 -9.20 14.60 -11.32
C ASP A 151 -10.12 14.72 -10.09
N SER A 152 -11.00 13.75 -9.88
CA SER A 152 -11.93 13.79 -8.76
C SER A 152 -12.05 12.46 -8.01
N ALA A 153 -12.18 12.55 -6.69
CA ALA A 153 -12.45 11.39 -5.84
C ALA A 153 -13.79 10.71 -6.21
N ALA A 154 -14.76 11.48 -6.69
CA ALA A 154 -16.06 10.94 -7.14
C ALA A 154 -15.88 10.01 -8.35
N LEU A 155 -15.05 10.39 -9.32
CA LEU A 155 -14.78 9.57 -10.50
C LEU A 155 -13.98 8.31 -10.13
N ILE A 156 -13.03 8.41 -9.19
CA ILE A 156 -12.33 7.24 -8.65
C ILE A 156 -13.34 6.30 -8.00
N ALA A 157 -14.23 6.79 -7.14
CA ALA A 157 -15.24 5.97 -6.50
C ALA A 157 -16.19 5.29 -7.51
N GLN A 158 -16.56 5.97 -8.58
CA GLN A 158 -17.35 5.39 -9.68
C GLN A 158 -16.58 4.28 -10.40
N THR A 159 -15.27 4.47 -10.62
CA THR A 159 -14.40 3.45 -11.24
C THR A 159 -14.29 2.20 -10.36
N LEU A 160 -14.11 2.37 -9.05
CA LEU A 160 -14.11 1.25 -8.09
C LEU A 160 -15.43 0.49 -8.10
N LYS A 161 -16.55 1.23 -8.07
CA LYS A 161 -17.89 0.65 -8.13
C LYS A 161 -18.13 -0.11 -9.44
N ALA A 162 -17.65 0.42 -10.56
CA ALA A 162 -17.75 -0.25 -11.86
C ALA A 162 -16.90 -1.54 -11.89
N LYS A 163 -15.64 -1.47 -11.45
CA LYS A 163 -14.73 -2.63 -11.39
C LYS A 163 -15.35 -3.77 -10.59
N TRP A 164 -15.71 -3.52 -9.36
CA TRP A 164 -16.26 -4.54 -8.47
C TRP A 164 -17.70 -4.95 -8.85
N GLY A 165 -18.49 -4.04 -9.43
CA GLY A 165 -19.81 -4.33 -9.96
C GLY A 165 -19.80 -5.29 -11.17
N MET A 166 -18.70 -5.33 -11.91
CA MET A 166 -18.48 -6.32 -12.99
C MET A 166 -17.94 -7.67 -12.47
N GLY A 167 -17.72 -7.82 -11.16
CA GLY A 167 -17.10 -9.00 -10.58
C GLY A 167 -15.59 -9.10 -10.83
N LEU A 168 -14.94 -7.98 -11.17
CA LEU A 168 -13.48 -7.92 -11.30
C LEU A 168 -12.86 -7.71 -9.92
N ASP A 169 -12.54 -8.80 -9.24
CA ASP A 169 -11.92 -8.78 -7.93
C ASP A 169 -10.54 -8.13 -7.96
N GLY A 170 -9.96 -7.97 -6.77
CA GLY A 170 -8.70 -7.28 -6.57
C GLY A 170 -8.83 -5.78 -6.35
N GLY A 171 -7.75 -5.20 -5.85
CA GLY A 171 -7.65 -3.79 -5.47
C GLY A 171 -7.40 -2.85 -6.64
N VAL A 172 -7.20 -1.61 -6.26
CA VAL A 172 -6.76 -0.52 -7.13
C VAL A 172 -5.73 0.31 -6.38
N VAL A 173 -4.64 0.66 -7.02
CA VAL A 173 -3.68 1.63 -6.47
C VAL A 173 -4.11 3.02 -6.89
N VAL A 174 -4.32 3.90 -5.91
CA VAL A 174 -4.58 5.33 -6.14
C VAL A 174 -3.33 6.10 -5.73
N ALA A 175 -2.56 6.51 -6.72
CA ALA A 175 -1.35 7.29 -6.54
C ALA A 175 -1.70 8.75 -6.28
N ASN A 176 -1.43 9.22 -5.06
CA ASN A 176 -1.68 10.57 -4.58
C ASN A 176 -0.36 11.20 -4.13
N PRO A 177 0.23 12.12 -4.92
CA PRO A 177 1.50 12.75 -4.58
C PRO A 177 1.46 13.45 -3.23
N ASN A 178 2.59 13.45 -2.52
CA ASN A 178 2.75 14.28 -1.32
C ASN A 178 2.51 15.76 -1.66
N PRO A 179 1.97 16.56 -0.73
CA PRO A 179 1.91 18.01 -0.92
C PRO A 179 3.31 18.59 -1.19
N GLU A 180 3.42 19.58 -2.08
CA GLU A 180 4.69 20.18 -2.49
C GLU A 180 5.56 20.64 -1.31
N ALA A 181 4.92 21.19 -0.27
CA ALA A 181 5.60 21.65 0.94
C ALA A 181 6.33 20.56 1.74
N TYR A 182 6.00 19.28 1.50
CA TYR A 182 6.58 18.12 2.18
C TYR A 182 7.32 17.17 1.23
N ALA A 183 7.35 17.50 -0.06
CA ALA A 183 8.08 16.69 -1.04
C ALA A 183 9.59 16.96 -0.93
N MET A 184 10.38 15.90 -1.04
CA MET A 184 11.84 15.99 -1.07
C MET A 184 12.35 16.20 -2.50
N ASP A 185 13.56 16.73 -2.62
CA ASP A 185 14.22 16.85 -3.92
C ASP A 185 14.64 15.47 -4.47
N THR A 186 14.29 15.23 -5.72
CA THR A 186 14.54 13.93 -6.37
C THR A 186 16.02 13.60 -6.47
N GLY A 187 16.86 14.61 -6.75
CA GLY A 187 18.31 14.40 -6.88
C GLY A 187 19.02 14.13 -5.55
N ALA A 188 18.46 14.58 -4.43
CA ALA A 188 18.97 14.26 -3.10
C ALA A 188 18.70 12.80 -2.73
N ILE A 189 17.46 12.33 -2.99
CA ILE A 189 17.04 10.96 -2.66
C ILE A 189 17.77 9.90 -3.51
N GLU A 190 17.97 10.15 -4.80
CA GLU A 190 18.69 9.19 -5.67
C GLU A 190 20.13 8.94 -5.22
N LYS A 191 20.78 9.94 -4.59
CA LYS A 191 22.13 9.80 -4.05
C LYS A 191 22.19 8.97 -2.77
N ASP A 192 21.14 9.02 -1.96
CA ASP A 192 21.09 8.30 -0.68
C ASP A 192 20.66 6.82 -0.84
N ILE A 193 20.11 6.44 -2.01
CA ILE A 193 19.61 5.09 -2.28
C ILE A 193 20.61 4.25 -3.09
N THR A 194 21.62 4.88 -3.70
CA THR A 194 22.69 4.19 -4.44
C THR A 194 23.85 3.85 -3.54
#